data_c9193c34395599b465103739711b90de
#
_entry.id   c9193c34395599b465103739711b90de
#
_cell.length_a   1.000
_cell.length_b   1.000
_cell.length_c   1.000
_cell.angle_alpha   90.00
_cell.angle_beta   90.00
_cell.angle_gamma   90.00
#
_symmetry.space_group_name_H-M   'P 1'
#
loop_
_entity.id
_entity.type
_entity.pdbx_description
1 polymer ?
#
loop_
_entity_poly.entity_id
_entity_poly.type
_entity_poly.pdbx_seq_one_letter_code
_entity_poly.pdbx_strand_id
1 'polypeptide(L)'
;MAHELGHVHLKHPARRLVRSLIAVALVSLIFDDAATFAEELAAVSGSLISLVYTREFEEEADRAGKEILIRAGLSPIPLANLLQKLSDGCQESCSQLPEWLNTHPSVSSRIEFLLSE
;
A
#
# COMPACT_ATOMS: atom_id res chain seq x y z
N MET A 1 -13.07 -1.87 -2.03
CA MET A 1 -13.40 -2.24 -0.64
C MET A 1 -12.71 -3.53 -0.17
N ALA A 2 -12.77 -4.68 -0.87
CA ALA A 2 -12.08 -5.90 -0.40
C ALA A 2 -10.56 -5.73 -0.23
N HIS A 3 -9.90 -5.01 -1.13
CA HIS A 3 -8.50 -4.66 -1.04
C HIS A 3 -8.19 -3.83 0.24
N GLU A 4 -8.98 -2.79 0.51
CA GLU A 4 -8.82 -1.97 1.73
C GLU A 4 -9.05 -2.79 3.02
N LEU A 5 -9.99 -3.73 2.99
CA LEU A 5 -10.17 -4.70 4.08
C LEU A 5 -8.94 -5.59 4.25
N GLY A 6 -8.24 -5.92 3.16
CA GLY A 6 -6.96 -6.62 3.19
C GLY A 6 -5.91 -5.83 3.98
N HIS A 7 -5.73 -4.54 3.70
CA HIS A 7 -4.81 -3.67 4.44
C HIS A 7 -5.14 -3.60 5.94
N VAL A 8 -6.43 -3.48 6.28
CA VAL A 8 -6.88 -3.44 7.68
C VAL A 8 -6.65 -4.78 8.37
N HIS A 9 -7.04 -5.89 7.71
CA HIS A 9 -6.90 -7.24 8.26
C HIS A 9 -5.44 -7.59 8.57
N LEU A 10 -4.54 -7.25 7.65
CA LEU A 10 -3.10 -7.51 7.78
C LEU A 10 -2.35 -6.42 8.58
N LYS A 11 -3.08 -5.41 9.08
CA LYS A 11 -2.54 -4.31 9.88
C LYS A 11 -1.37 -3.58 9.20
N HIS A 12 -1.44 -3.39 7.87
CA HIS A 12 -0.39 -2.77 7.09
C HIS A 12 0.02 -1.38 7.61
N PRO A 13 -0.91 -0.47 8.02
CA PRO A 13 -0.52 0.82 8.60
C PRO A 13 0.34 0.66 9.87
N ALA A 14 -0.04 -0.26 10.74
CA ALA A 14 0.72 -0.51 11.98
C ALA A 14 2.09 -1.15 11.70
N ARG A 15 2.16 -2.13 10.78
CA ARG A 15 3.43 -2.76 10.37
C ARG A 15 4.38 -1.74 9.75
N ARG A 16 3.85 -0.81 8.93
CA ARG A 16 4.63 0.29 8.35
C ARG A 16 5.18 1.21 9.44
N LEU A 17 4.33 1.64 10.39
CA LEU A 17 4.75 2.49 11.49
C LEU A 17 5.88 1.84 12.30
N VAL A 18 5.73 0.56 12.68
CA VAL A 18 6.75 -0.16 13.44
C VAL A 18 8.06 -0.26 12.65
N ARG A 19 8.03 -0.57 11.35
CA ARG A 19 9.23 -0.60 10.50
C ARG A 19 9.94 0.76 10.46
N SER A 20 9.19 1.85 10.32
CA SER A 20 9.75 3.21 10.32
C SER A 20 10.37 3.56 11.66
N LEU A 21 9.72 3.24 12.77
CA LEU A 21 10.25 3.50 14.11
C LEU A 21 11.52 2.69 14.40
N ILE A 22 11.59 1.43 13.94
CA ILE A 22 12.80 0.62 14.05
C ILE A 22 13.94 1.25 13.22
N ALA A 23 13.67 1.70 12.00
CA ALA A 23 14.67 2.35 11.16
C ALA A 23 15.22 3.62 11.81
N VAL A 24 14.34 4.48 12.34
CA VAL A 24 14.73 5.69 13.09
C VAL A 24 15.59 5.33 14.30
N ALA A 25 15.16 4.35 15.08
CA ALA A 25 15.91 3.91 16.27
C ALA A 25 17.32 3.37 15.91
N LEU A 26 17.44 2.61 14.83
CA LEU A 26 18.72 2.10 14.35
C LEU A 26 19.65 3.23 13.88
N VAL A 27 19.12 4.18 13.11
CA VAL A 27 19.87 5.36 12.65
C VAL A 27 20.37 6.16 13.85
N SER A 28 19.51 6.45 14.82
CA SER A 28 19.86 7.20 16.02
C SER A 28 20.95 6.51 16.87
N LEU A 29 20.87 5.16 16.93
CA LEU A 29 21.88 4.38 17.64
C LEU A 29 23.27 4.44 16.98
N ILE A 30 23.29 4.50 15.63
CA ILE A 30 24.54 4.55 14.86
C ILE A 30 25.20 5.93 14.97
N PHE A 31 24.41 6.99 14.93
CA PHE A 31 24.92 8.37 14.92
C PHE A 31 25.04 9.00 16.32
N ASP A 32 24.50 8.35 17.35
CA ASP A 32 24.52 8.79 18.76
C ASP A 32 24.06 10.25 18.93
N ASP A 33 23.02 10.63 18.17
CA ASP A 33 22.53 12.01 18.12
C ASP A 33 21.01 12.08 18.37
N ALA A 34 20.64 12.63 19.53
CA ALA A 34 19.25 12.82 19.92
C ALA A 34 18.50 13.85 19.07
N ALA A 35 19.21 14.82 18.46
CA ALA A 35 18.58 15.81 17.60
C ALA A 35 18.15 15.15 16.27
N THR A 36 19.00 14.33 15.67
CA THR A 36 18.67 13.51 14.51
C THR A 36 17.49 12.60 14.78
N PHE A 37 17.41 11.99 15.97
CA PHE A 37 16.26 11.18 16.36
C PHE A 37 14.96 11.98 16.35
N ALA A 38 14.95 13.18 16.88
CA ALA A 38 13.75 14.02 16.95
C ALA A 38 13.29 14.48 15.55
N GLU A 39 14.23 14.85 14.67
CA GLU A 39 13.95 15.23 13.28
C GLU A 39 13.39 14.06 12.47
N GLU A 40 14.01 12.89 12.55
CA GLU A 40 13.56 11.68 11.87
C GLU A 40 12.21 11.20 12.39
N LEU A 41 11.95 11.29 13.70
CA LEU A 41 10.65 10.96 14.27
C LEU A 41 9.55 11.91 13.77
N ALA A 42 9.85 13.19 13.63
CA ALA A 42 8.94 14.18 13.04
C ALA A 42 8.68 13.87 11.55
N ALA A 43 9.70 13.49 10.79
CA ALA A 43 9.59 13.08 9.40
C ALA A 43 8.73 11.81 9.25
N VAL A 44 8.90 10.81 10.11
CA VAL A 44 8.07 9.58 10.15
C VAL A 44 6.62 9.93 10.44
N SER A 45 6.33 10.80 11.42
CA SER A 45 4.96 11.21 11.72
C SER A 45 4.32 11.98 10.56
N GLY A 46 5.09 12.81 9.85
CA GLY A 46 4.64 13.47 8.61
C GLY A 46 4.37 12.47 7.47
N SER A 47 5.21 11.45 7.33
CA SER A 47 5.06 10.42 6.29
C SER A 47 3.92 9.44 6.54
N LEU A 48 3.37 9.38 7.75
CA LEU A 48 2.14 8.61 8.05
C LEU A 48 0.92 9.18 7.33
N ILE A 49 0.95 10.49 7.01
CA ILE A 49 -0.10 11.15 6.23
C ILE A 49 -0.03 10.73 4.76
N SER A 50 1.17 10.42 4.26
CA SER A 50 1.40 9.92 2.89
C SER A 50 1.47 8.39 2.91
N LEU A 51 0.31 7.73 2.89
CA LEU A 51 0.18 6.27 2.94
C LEU A 51 0.58 5.60 1.62
N VAL A 52 1.82 5.79 1.16
CA VAL A 52 2.35 5.01 0.05
C VAL A 52 2.72 3.61 0.57
N TYR A 53 1.99 2.60 0.12
CA TYR A 53 2.28 1.22 0.47
C TYR A 53 3.39 0.64 -0.42
N THR A 54 4.18 -0.28 0.12
CA THR A 54 5.17 -1.02 -0.67
C THR A 54 4.46 -2.02 -1.57
N ARG A 55 5.12 -2.43 -2.66
CA ARG A 55 4.61 -3.48 -3.56
C ARG A 55 4.20 -4.74 -2.78
N GLU A 56 4.99 -5.15 -1.80
CA GLU A 56 4.71 -6.32 -0.95
C GLU A 56 3.38 -6.17 -0.20
N PHE A 57 3.10 -5.00 0.37
CA PHE A 57 1.84 -4.75 1.07
C PHE A 57 0.65 -4.72 0.13
N GLU A 58 0.84 -4.23 -1.10
CA GLU A 58 -0.19 -4.26 -2.13
C GLU A 58 -0.52 -5.71 -2.54
N GLU A 59 0.49 -6.53 -2.76
CA GLU A 59 0.32 -7.95 -3.10
C GLU A 59 -0.32 -8.75 -1.94
N GLU A 60 0.07 -8.48 -0.69
CA GLU A 60 -0.56 -9.07 0.50
C GLU A 60 -2.03 -8.64 0.60
N ALA A 61 -2.35 -7.37 0.37
CA ALA A 61 -3.71 -6.85 0.42
C ALA A 61 -4.59 -7.41 -0.70
N ASP A 62 -4.07 -7.54 -1.92
CA ASP A 62 -4.80 -8.16 -3.04
C ASP A 62 -5.08 -9.64 -2.77
N ARG A 63 -4.12 -10.37 -2.23
CA ARG A 63 -4.31 -11.78 -1.84
C ARG A 63 -5.40 -11.92 -0.79
N ALA A 64 -5.34 -11.13 0.27
CA ALA A 64 -6.36 -11.12 1.32
C ALA A 64 -7.72 -10.68 0.77
N GLY A 65 -7.76 -9.65 -0.07
CA GLY A 65 -8.97 -9.15 -0.72
C GLY A 65 -9.61 -10.20 -1.65
N LYS A 66 -8.81 -10.92 -2.45
CA LYS A 66 -9.26 -12.03 -3.29
C LYS A 66 -9.87 -13.13 -2.43
N GLU A 67 -9.20 -13.53 -1.35
CA GLU A 67 -9.71 -14.56 -0.43
C GLU A 67 -11.02 -14.14 0.23
N ILE A 68 -11.14 -12.89 0.68
CA ILE A 68 -12.37 -12.33 1.26
C ILE A 68 -13.51 -12.41 0.25
N LEU A 69 -13.29 -12.04 -1.02
CA LEU A 69 -14.30 -12.11 -2.07
C LEU A 69 -14.74 -13.54 -2.32
N ILE A 70 -13.81 -14.47 -2.48
CA ILE A 70 -14.11 -15.90 -2.72
C ILE A 70 -14.91 -16.48 -1.55
N ARG A 71 -14.52 -16.22 -0.32
CA ARG A 71 -15.26 -16.69 0.88
C ARG A 71 -16.66 -16.10 0.97
N ALA A 72 -16.85 -14.90 0.45
CA ALA A 72 -18.17 -14.26 0.35
C ALA A 72 -19.01 -14.76 -0.84
N GLY A 73 -18.50 -15.70 -1.64
CA GLY A 73 -19.16 -16.17 -2.86
C GLY A 73 -19.14 -15.15 -4.00
N LEU A 74 -18.24 -14.19 -3.96
CA LEU A 74 -18.10 -13.13 -4.95
C LEU A 74 -16.88 -13.37 -5.85
N SER A 75 -17.01 -12.96 -7.13
CA SER A 75 -15.89 -13.03 -8.07
C SER A 75 -14.86 -11.92 -7.83
N PRO A 76 -13.55 -12.18 -7.92
CA PRO A 76 -12.52 -11.16 -7.90
C PRO A 76 -12.41 -10.37 -9.22
N ILE A 77 -12.98 -10.85 -10.33
CA ILE A 77 -12.88 -10.23 -11.67
C ILE A 77 -13.31 -8.75 -11.69
N PRO A 78 -14.41 -8.33 -11.03
CA PRO A 78 -14.77 -6.91 -11.00
C PRO A 78 -13.69 -6.01 -10.37
N LEU A 79 -12.91 -6.53 -9.42
CA LEU A 79 -11.80 -5.79 -8.82
C LEU A 79 -10.65 -5.63 -9.83
N ALA A 80 -10.29 -6.69 -10.55
CA ALA A 80 -9.29 -6.63 -11.61
C ALA A 80 -9.70 -5.65 -12.72
N ASN A 81 -10.97 -5.69 -13.15
CA ASN A 81 -11.52 -4.79 -14.18
C ASN A 81 -11.49 -3.33 -13.71
N LEU A 82 -11.73 -3.05 -12.43
CA LEU A 82 -11.62 -1.72 -11.88
C LEU A 82 -10.17 -1.22 -11.93
N LEU A 83 -9.20 -2.04 -11.54
CA LEU A 83 -7.78 -1.70 -11.62
C LEU A 83 -7.36 -1.43 -13.06
N GLN A 84 -7.82 -2.26 -14.02
CA GLN A 84 -7.54 -2.06 -15.43
C GLN A 84 -8.06 -0.71 -15.94
N LYS A 85 -9.31 -0.39 -15.65
CA LYS A 85 -9.91 0.90 -16.03
C LYS A 85 -9.19 2.10 -15.45
N LEU A 86 -8.74 2.00 -14.18
CA LEU A 86 -7.96 3.05 -13.54
C LEU A 86 -6.57 3.20 -14.20
N SER A 87 -5.95 2.09 -14.59
CA SER A 87 -4.68 2.08 -15.32
C SER A 87 -4.82 2.70 -16.71
N ASP A 88 -5.85 2.30 -17.46
CA ASP A 88 -6.08 2.77 -18.83
C ASP A 88 -6.46 4.26 -18.87
N GLY A 89 -7.29 4.72 -17.92
CA GLY A 89 -7.64 6.13 -17.77
C GLY A 89 -6.43 7.03 -17.47
N CYS A 90 -5.36 6.47 -16.90
CA CYS A 90 -4.11 7.18 -16.69
C CYS A 90 -3.26 7.35 -17.97
N GLN A 91 -3.42 6.50 -19.00
CA GLN A 91 -2.61 6.59 -20.21
C GLN A 91 -3.02 7.78 -21.11
N GLU A 92 -4.27 8.21 -21.06
CA GLU A 92 -4.80 9.27 -21.91
C GLU A 92 -4.68 10.69 -21.32
N SER A 93 -4.49 10.87 -20.03
CA SER A 93 -4.52 12.20 -19.39
C SER A 93 -3.77 12.26 -18.04
N CYS A 94 -2.54 11.78 -17.98
CA CYS A 94 -1.72 11.76 -16.76
C CYS A 94 -1.04 13.09 -16.42
N SER A 95 -1.77 14.21 -16.44
CA SER A 95 -1.29 15.41 -15.74
C SER A 95 -1.53 15.37 -14.23
N GLN A 96 -2.42 14.48 -13.75
CA GLN A 96 -2.65 14.22 -12.34
C GLN A 96 -3.09 12.76 -12.17
N LEU A 97 -2.18 11.91 -11.67
CA LEU A 97 -2.54 10.57 -11.23
C LEU A 97 -3.63 10.69 -10.14
N PRO A 98 -4.71 9.89 -10.19
CA PRO A 98 -5.63 9.82 -9.07
C PRO A 98 -4.86 9.56 -7.78
N GLU A 99 -5.20 10.27 -6.71
CA GLU A 99 -4.51 10.19 -5.41
C GLU A 99 -4.37 8.73 -4.94
N TRP A 100 -5.34 7.89 -5.27
CA TRP A 100 -5.32 6.47 -4.97
C TRP A 100 -4.14 5.73 -5.65
N LEU A 101 -3.81 6.03 -6.91
CA LEU A 101 -2.67 5.41 -7.60
C LEU A 101 -1.31 5.85 -7.03
N ASN A 102 -1.24 7.03 -6.42
CA ASN A 102 -0.04 7.49 -5.73
C ASN A 102 0.20 6.71 -4.44
N THR A 103 -0.87 6.27 -3.77
CA THR A 103 -0.78 5.50 -2.53
C THR A 103 -0.67 3.99 -2.77
N HIS A 104 -1.14 3.50 -3.93
CA HIS A 104 -1.19 2.07 -4.31
C HIS A 104 -0.49 1.80 -5.66
N PRO A 105 0.85 1.78 -5.69
CA PRO A 105 1.62 1.55 -6.92
C PRO A 105 1.52 0.12 -7.45
N SER A 106 1.99 -0.10 -8.68
CA SER A 106 2.15 -1.44 -9.29
C SER A 106 0.85 -2.13 -9.73
N VAL A 107 0.13 -1.52 -10.68
CA VAL A 107 -1.19 -2.01 -11.10
C VAL A 107 -1.13 -3.28 -11.95
N SER A 108 -0.15 -3.41 -12.86
CA SER A 108 -0.12 -4.48 -13.88
C SER A 108 -0.03 -5.89 -13.28
N SER A 109 0.92 -6.14 -12.38
CA SER A 109 1.11 -7.44 -11.72
C SER A 109 -0.09 -7.82 -10.84
N ARG A 110 -0.76 -6.82 -10.28
CA ARG A 110 -1.95 -7.00 -9.43
C ARG A 110 -3.15 -7.48 -10.25
N ILE A 111 -3.35 -6.91 -11.45
CA ILE A 111 -4.41 -7.35 -12.37
C ILE A 111 -4.19 -8.80 -12.75
N GLU A 112 -2.97 -9.17 -13.15
CA GLU A 112 -2.62 -10.55 -13.52
C GLU A 112 -2.90 -11.53 -12.37
N PHE A 113 -2.49 -11.17 -11.15
CA PHE A 113 -2.76 -11.99 -9.95
C PHE A 113 -4.26 -12.16 -9.67
N LEU A 114 -5.06 -11.10 -9.79
CA LEU A 114 -6.51 -11.16 -9.54
C LEU A 114 -7.26 -12.00 -10.58
N LEU A 115 -6.75 -12.06 -11.81
CA LEU A 115 -7.30 -12.86 -12.91
C LEU A 115 -6.82 -14.30 -12.91
N SER A 116 -5.74 -14.65 -12.18
CA SER A 116 -5.28 -16.03 -12.05
C SER A 116 -6.30 -16.87 -11.28
N GLU A 117 -6.45 -18.14 -11.62
CA GLU A 117 -7.34 -19.10 -10.94
C GLU A 117 -6.84 -19.43 -9.53
#